data_8e6b2a7db57270870c34e146353e1158
#
_entry.id   8e6b2a7db57270870c34e146353e1158
#
_cell.length_a   1.000
_cell.length_b   1.000
_cell.length_c   1.000
_cell.angle_alpha   90.00
_cell.angle_beta   90.00
_cell.angle_gamma   90.00
#
_symmetry.space_group_name_H-M   'P 1'
#
loop_
_entity.id
_entity.type
_entity.pdbx_description
1 polymer ?
#
loop_
_entity_poly.entity_id
_entity_poly.type
_entity_poly.pdbx_seq_one_letter_code
_entity_poly.pdbx_strand_id
1 'polypeptide(L)'
;NDKENLLANGYDLNEIGTKLVDNYIRQVMEDGFFHADPHPGNVRIRDGKIVWIDMGMMGRLTERDREQISNAVKGVAENDIGLIQEAVMALGEFRGKPDQSKLYEDINNLMAKYGTIDMGDIDIAEVMQDLMEVMKENKISMPHGLTMLARGLANMEGVLAEISPQINMVEIAAARMKESFLTKEQWKKEIKNDAKRLYRSLHKAMDIPSLAADILQGHMKGQTRVNLDLHTSDELSGLLRRLVRNIVMGLWVMALLISSSIICTTNMQPRLWGIPAIGAFGYLMAFAIVMYVFIKHIFSKK
;
A
#
# COMPACT_ATOMS: atom_id res chain seq x y z
N ASN A 1 8.70 -17.59 -33.61
CA ASN A 1 7.42 -18.27 -33.92
C ASN A 1 7.67 -19.73 -34.21
N ASP A 2 7.93 -20.56 -33.22
CA ASP A 2 8.19 -21.95 -33.54
C ASP A 2 7.62 -22.82 -32.42
N LYS A 3 6.27 -22.79 -32.31
CA LYS A 3 5.48 -23.64 -31.43
C LYS A 3 5.84 -25.11 -31.60
N GLU A 4 6.01 -25.52 -32.90
CA GLU A 4 6.38 -26.89 -33.24
C GLU A 4 7.78 -27.24 -32.72
N ASN A 5 8.74 -26.34 -32.84
CA ASN A 5 10.10 -26.52 -32.30
C ASN A 5 10.14 -26.55 -30.75
N LEU A 6 9.32 -25.74 -30.09
CA LEU A 6 9.22 -25.79 -28.62
C LEU A 6 8.70 -27.16 -28.16
N LEU A 7 7.63 -27.65 -28.78
CA LEU A 7 7.08 -28.99 -28.51
C LEU A 7 8.06 -30.10 -28.85
N ALA A 8 8.75 -30.02 -30.01
CA ALA A 8 9.75 -30.99 -30.41
C ALA A 8 10.96 -31.05 -29.45
N ASN A 9 11.29 -29.96 -28.79
CA ASN A 9 12.33 -29.89 -27.75
C ASN A 9 11.80 -30.23 -26.33
N GLY A 10 10.56 -30.69 -26.22
CA GLY A 10 9.98 -31.16 -24.95
C GLY A 10 9.54 -30.05 -23.98
N TYR A 11 9.35 -28.82 -24.46
CA TYR A 11 8.82 -27.74 -23.63
C TYR A 11 7.30 -27.84 -23.48
N ASP A 12 6.82 -27.62 -22.25
CA ASP A 12 5.39 -27.40 -21.98
C ASP A 12 5.05 -25.93 -22.29
N LEU A 13 4.15 -25.73 -23.25
CA LEU A 13 3.74 -24.39 -23.66
C LEU A 13 3.00 -23.62 -22.58
N ASN A 14 2.26 -24.31 -21.70
CA ASN A 14 1.58 -23.68 -20.58
C ASN A 14 2.59 -23.21 -19.52
N GLU A 15 3.62 -24.02 -19.24
CA GLU A 15 4.72 -23.60 -18.35
C GLU A 15 5.45 -22.38 -18.91
N ILE A 16 5.75 -22.37 -20.22
CA ILE A 16 6.40 -21.25 -20.90
C ILE A 16 5.52 -20.00 -20.85
N GLY A 17 4.23 -20.11 -21.16
CA GLY A 17 3.28 -19.01 -21.11
C GLY A 17 3.18 -18.41 -19.70
N THR A 18 3.05 -19.25 -18.68
CA THR A 18 3.03 -18.81 -17.26
C THR A 18 4.31 -18.06 -16.88
N LYS A 19 5.48 -18.61 -17.24
CA LYS A 19 6.77 -17.95 -16.99
C LYS A 19 6.89 -16.61 -17.72
N LEU A 20 6.37 -16.52 -18.94
CA LEU A 20 6.39 -15.31 -19.74
C LEU A 20 5.56 -14.21 -19.09
N VAL A 21 4.32 -14.53 -18.70
CA VAL A 21 3.44 -13.59 -17.99
C VAL A 21 4.04 -13.17 -16.66
N ASP A 22 4.50 -14.11 -15.86
CA ASP A 22 5.09 -13.84 -14.54
C ASP A 22 6.32 -12.91 -14.67
N ASN A 23 7.19 -13.17 -15.65
CA ASN A 23 8.34 -12.32 -15.91
C ASN A 23 7.91 -10.91 -16.36
N TYR A 24 6.88 -10.80 -17.19
CA TYR A 24 6.37 -9.52 -17.67
C TYR A 24 5.74 -8.70 -16.55
N ILE A 25 4.89 -9.31 -15.72
CA ILE A 25 4.27 -8.65 -14.58
C ILE A 25 5.35 -8.16 -13.59
N ARG A 26 6.41 -8.95 -13.38
CA ARG A 26 7.55 -8.53 -12.57
C ARG A 26 8.23 -7.28 -13.13
N GLN A 27 8.50 -7.24 -14.43
CA GLN A 27 9.08 -6.06 -15.09
C GLN A 27 8.21 -4.81 -14.86
N VAL A 28 6.88 -4.95 -14.97
CA VAL A 28 5.93 -3.85 -14.81
C VAL A 28 5.82 -3.42 -13.34
N MET A 29 5.53 -4.37 -12.45
CA MET A 29 5.12 -4.05 -11.07
C MET A 29 6.29 -3.94 -10.09
N GLU A 30 7.38 -4.70 -10.28
CA GLU A 30 8.53 -4.68 -9.38
C GLU A 30 9.66 -3.80 -9.90
N ASP A 31 10.09 -4.05 -11.14
CA ASP A 31 11.23 -3.35 -11.72
C ASP A 31 10.86 -1.92 -12.22
N GLY A 32 9.60 -1.74 -12.67
CA GLY A 32 9.13 -0.49 -13.29
C GLY A 32 9.81 -0.18 -14.62
N PHE A 33 10.44 -1.18 -15.21
CA PHE A 33 11.11 -1.14 -16.49
C PHE A 33 10.76 -2.40 -17.27
N PHE A 34 10.00 -2.26 -18.35
CA PHE A 34 9.36 -3.36 -19.03
C PHE A 34 9.47 -3.25 -20.54
N HIS A 35 9.36 -4.39 -21.20
CA HIS A 35 9.33 -4.47 -22.65
C HIS A 35 7.99 -4.00 -23.18
N ALA A 36 7.97 -2.94 -23.99
CA ALA A 36 6.73 -2.36 -24.52
C ALA A 36 6.25 -3.00 -25.84
N ASP A 37 7.02 -3.92 -26.40
CA ASP A 37 6.70 -4.65 -27.64
C ASP A 37 7.07 -6.14 -27.52
N PRO A 38 6.43 -6.89 -26.60
CA PRO A 38 6.74 -8.29 -26.32
C PRO A 38 6.18 -9.24 -27.38
N HIS A 39 6.41 -8.96 -28.67
CA HIS A 39 5.97 -9.85 -29.75
C HIS A 39 6.89 -11.09 -29.85
N PRO A 40 6.44 -12.20 -30.49
CA PRO A 40 7.19 -13.46 -30.52
C PRO A 40 8.59 -13.33 -31.14
N GLY A 41 8.81 -12.32 -32.01
CA GLY A 41 10.13 -12.01 -32.58
C GLY A 41 11.15 -11.56 -31.55
N ASN A 42 10.72 -10.96 -30.44
CA ASN A 42 11.57 -10.38 -29.39
C ASN A 42 11.81 -11.32 -28.21
N VAL A 43 11.20 -12.51 -28.22
CA VAL A 43 11.31 -13.49 -27.13
C VAL A 43 11.96 -14.78 -27.64
N ARG A 44 12.85 -15.35 -26.87
CA ARG A 44 13.44 -16.69 -27.08
C ARG A 44 13.34 -17.50 -25.81
N ILE A 45 13.29 -18.81 -25.99
CA ILE A 45 13.34 -19.78 -24.90
C ILE A 45 14.71 -20.46 -24.94
N ARG A 46 15.44 -20.39 -23.85
CA ARG A 46 16.74 -21.05 -23.68
C ARG A 46 16.82 -21.71 -22.32
N ASP A 47 17.01 -23.02 -22.31
CA ASP A 47 17.10 -23.83 -21.08
C ASP A 47 15.91 -23.58 -20.13
N GLY A 48 14.68 -23.49 -20.69
CA GLY A 48 13.45 -23.22 -19.96
C GLY A 48 13.32 -21.80 -19.39
N LYS A 49 14.20 -20.87 -19.80
CA LYS A 49 14.21 -19.47 -19.39
C LYS A 49 13.73 -18.56 -20.53
N ILE A 50 13.02 -17.50 -20.16
CA ILE A 50 12.63 -16.43 -21.08
C ILE A 50 13.82 -15.52 -21.33
N VAL A 51 14.16 -15.28 -22.61
CA VAL A 51 15.24 -14.42 -23.04
C VAL A 51 14.70 -13.32 -23.96
N TRP A 52 14.85 -12.08 -23.55
CA TRP A 52 14.49 -10.92 -24.37
C TRP A 52 15.69 -10.54 -25.25
N ILE A 53 15.48 -10.34 -26.54
CA ILE A 53 16.57 -10.13 -27.49
C ILE A 53 16.61 -8.75 -28.14
N ASP A 54 15.50 -8.04 -28.18
CA ASP A 54 15.44 -6.67 -28.68
C ASP A 54 14.89 -5.74 -27.59
N MET A 55 15.72 -4.81 -27.12
CA MET A 55 15.38 -3.81 -26.10
C MET A 55 15.12 -2.43 -26.71
N GLY A 56 14.81 -2.36 -28.02
CA GLY A 56 14.58 -1.09 -28.71
C GLY A 56 13.35 -0.32 -28.23
N MET A 57 12.35 -1.04 -27.71
CA MET A 57 11.13 -0.45 -27.17
C MET A 57 10.93 -0.85 -25.71
N MET A 58 11.40 -0.01 -24.80
CA MET A 58 11.24 -0.21 -23.36
C MET A 58 10.35 0.87 -22.77
N GLY A 59 9.41 0.46 -21.92
CA GLY A 59 8.59 1.34 -21.11
C GLY A 59 9.19 1.54 -19.72
N ARG A 60 8.87 2.67 -19.09
CA ARG A 60 9.26 2.96 -17.71
C ARG A 60 8.07 3.50 -16.93
N LEU A 61 7.88 2.97 -15.73
CA LEU A 61 6.91 3.43 -14.74
C LEU A 61 7.65 3.90 -13.50
N THR A 62 7.24 5.04 -12.96
CA THR A 62 7.74 5.50 -11.67
C THR A 62 7.17 4.64 -10.53
N GLU A 63 7.74 4.73 -9.33
CA GLU A 63 7.18 4.06 -8.16
C GLU A 63 5.74 4.53 -7.89
N ARG A 64 5.46 5.82 -8.13
CA ARG A 64 4.12 6.38 -8.01
C ARG A 64 3.15 5.76 -9.02
N ASP A 65 3.55 5.61 -10.29
CA ASP A 65 2.69 5.02 -11.33
C ASP A 65 2.33 3.58 -10.98
N ARG A 66 3.30 2.79 -10.53
CA ARG A 66 3.09 1.40 -10.09
C ARG A 66 2.14 1.31 -8.88
N GLU A 67 2.27 2.22 -7.92
CA GLU A 67 1.36 2.31 -6.77
C GLU A 67 -0.07 2.61 -7.23
N GLN A 68 -0.25 3.55 -8.15
CA GLN A 68 -1.58 3.90 -8.66
C GLN A 68 -2.19 2.80 -9.53
N ILE A 69 -1.39 2.12 -10.35
CA ILE A 69 -1.84 0.92 -11.08
C ILE A 69 -2.32 -0.16 -10.10
N SER A 70 -1.55 -0.40 -9.04
CA SER A 70 -1.93 -1.34 -7.98
C SER A 70 -3.24 -0.95 -7.29
N ASN A 71 -3.45 0.36 -7.02
CA ASN A 71 -4.69 0.88 -6.46
C ASN A 71 -5.87 0.70 -7.43
N ALA A 72 -5.67 0.94 -8.73
CA ALA A 72 -6.71 0.72 -9.74
C ALA A 72 -7.12 -0.76 -9.79
N VAL A 73 -6.15 -1.68 -9.83
CA VAL A 73 -6.43 -3.13 -9.84
C VAL A 73 -7.14 -3.57 -8.55
N LYS A 74 -6.73 -3.03 -7.40
CA LYS A 74 -7.43 -3.27 -6.13
C LYS A 74 -8.87 -2.74 -6.18
N GLY A 75 -9.08 -1.53 -6.70
CA GLY A 75 -10.41 -0.95 -6.90
C GLY A 75 -11.31 -1.85 -7.77
N VAL A 76 -10.76 -2.40 -8.85
CA VAL A 76 -11.47 -3.39 -9.68
C VAL A 76 -11.84 -4.62 -8.88
N ALA A 77 -10.90 -5.21 -8.13
CA ALA A 77 -11.13 -6.43 -7.34
C ALA A 77 -12.15 -6.22 -6.20
N GLU A 78 -12.18 -5.03 -5.59
CA GLU A 78 -13.08 -4.67 -4.48
C GLU A 78 -14.37 -3.99 -4.97
N ASN A 79 -14.54 -3.78 -6.28
CA ASN A 79 -15.61 -3.01 -6.91
C ASN A 79 -15.72 -1.59 -6.33
N ASP A 80 -14.59 -0.98 -6.00
CA ASP A 80 -14.48 0.38 -5.46
C ASP A 80 -14.17 1.39 -6.58
N ILE A 81 -15.24 1.99 -7.12
CA ILE A 81 -15.16 2.96 -8.21
C ILE A 81 -14.42 4.22 -7.79
N GLY A 82 -14.53 4.61 -6.51
CA GLY A 82 -13.82 5.76 -5.96
C GLY A 82 -12.30 5.56 -6.01
N LEU A 83 -11.84 4.37 -5.64
CA LEU A 83 -10.41 4.02 -5.69
C LEU A 83 -9.88 3.99 -7.13
N ILE A 84 -10.67 3.49 -8.09
CA ILE A 84 -10.32 3.50 -9.51
C ILE A 84 -10.24 4.94 -10.02
N GLN A 85 -11.23 5.77 -9.69
CA GLN A 85 -11.25 7.17 -10.07
C GLN A 85 -10.03 7.94 -9.53
N GLU A 86 -9.69 7.75 -8.27
CA GLU A 86 -8.51 8.36 -7.67
C GLU A 86 -7.22 7.94 -8.38
N ALA A 87 -7.10 6.66 -8.74
CA ALA A 87 -5.95 6.16 -9.47
C ALA A 87 -5.85 6.77 -10.89
N VAL A 88 -6.96 6.82 -11.63
CA VAL A 88 -7.04 7.45 -12.96
C VAL A 88 -6.68 8.95 -12.88
N MET A 89 -7.20 9.63 -11.85
CA MET A 89 -6.89 11.04 -11.60
C MET A 89 -5.41 11.25 -11.23
N ALA A 90 -4.79 10.33 -10.52
CA ALA A 90 -3.39 10.42 -10.12
C ALA A 90 -2.41 10.08 -11.26
N LEU A 91 -2.82 9.20 -12.17
CA LEU A 91 -2.03 8.76 -13.33
C LEU A 91 -2.16 9.70 -14.54
N GLY A 92 -3.33 10.32 -14.71
CA GLY A 92 -3.65 11.12 -15.90
C GLY A 92 -3.00 12.49 -15.95
N GLU A 93 -2.78 12.99 -17.17
CA GLU A 93 -2.39 14.38 -17.45
C GLU A 93 -3.63 15.17 -17.92
N PHE A 94 -3.96 16.26 -17.22
CA PHE A 94 -5.19 16.99 -17.47
C PHE A 94 -5.04 18.09 -18.52
N ARG A 95 -5.95 18.13 -19.48
CA ARG A 95 -6.09 19.23 -20.46
C ARG A 95 -7.17 20.24 -20.06
N GLY A 96 -7.38 20.42 -18.75
CA GLY A 96 -8.40 21.29 -18.16
C GLY A 96 -8.85 20.77 -16.80
N LYS A 97 -9.94 21.34 -16.27
CA LYS A 97 -10.53 20.83 -15.02
C LYS A 97 -11.44 19.64 -15.36
N PRO A 98 -11.15 18.44 -14.90
CA PRO A 98 -11.99 17.27 -15.17
C PRO A 98 -13.33 17.39 -14.41
N ASP A 99 -14.39 16.88 -15.01
CA ASP A 99 -15.68 16.66 -14.35
C ASP A 99 -15.61 15.34 -13.58
N GLN A 100 -15.44 15.45 -12.27
CA GLN A 100 -15.29 14.27 -11.40
C GLN A 100 -16.56 13.41 -11.35
N SER A 101 -17.74 14.02 -11.48
CA SER A 101 -19.01 13.29 -11.45
C SER A 101 -19.19 12.48 -12.72
N LYS A 102 -18.90 13.10 -13.89
CA LYS A 102 -18.92 12.40 -15.17
C LYS A 102 -17.89 11.27 -15.19
N LEU A 103 -16.66 11.52 -14.76
CA LEU A 103 -15.62 10.49 -14.71
C LEU A 103 -16.03 9.30 -13.83
N TYR A 104 -16.64 9.54 -12.68
CA TYR A 104 -17.16 8.50 -11.80
C TYR A 104 -18.22 7.65 -12.50
N GLU A 105 -19.17 8.29 -13.20
CA GLU A 105 -20.22 7.60 -13.94
C GLU A 105 -19.65 6.77 -15.09
N ASP A 106 -18.72 7.33 -15.87
CA ASP A 106 -18.06 6.62 -16.98
C ASP A 106 -17.26 5.40 -16.47
N ILE A 107 -16.53 5.53 -15.36
CA ILE A 107 -15.83 4.38 -14.73
C ILE A 107 -16.82 3.36 -14.21
N ASN A 108 -17.94 3.79 -13.61
CA ASN A 108 -18.99 2.88 -13.16
C ASN A 108 -19.59 2.07 -14.32
N ASN A 109 -19.82 2.72 -15.46
CA ASN A 109 -20.31 2.05 -16.68
C ASN A 109 -19.28 1.05 -17.22
N LEU A 110 -18.00 1.42 -17.22
CA LEU A 110 -16.91 0.52 -17.59
C LEU A 110 -16.86 -0.72 -16.66
N MET A 111 -16.95 -0.51 -15.34
CA MET A 111 -17.01 -1.61 -14.37
C MET A 111 -18.25 -2.48 -14.53
N ALA A 112 -19.40 -1.90 -14.84
CA ALA A 112 -20.61 -2.67 -15.12
C ALA A 112 -20.49 -3.53 -16.40
N LYS A 113 -19.77 -3.06 -17.43
CA LYS A 113 -19.50 -3.81 -18.65
C LYS A 113 -18.65 -5.06 -18.37
N TYR A 114 -17.59 -4.92 -17.59
CA TYR A 114 -16.61 -6.00 -17.36
C TYR A 114 -16.84 -6.78 -16.07
N GLY A 115 -17.54 -6.25 -15.09
CA GLY A 115 -17.78 -6.89 -13.80
C GLY A 115 -18.67 -8.12 -13.82
N THR A 116 -19.36 -8.38 -14.94
CA THR A 116 -20.17 -9.59 -15.16
C THR A 116 -19.46 -10.65 -15.98
N ILE A 117 -18.28 -10.34 -16.53
CA ILE A 117 -17.46 -11.25 -17.33
C ILE A 117 -16.57 -12.05 -16.40
N ASP A 118 -16.46 -13.35 -16.64
CA ASP A 118 -15.53 -14.19 -15.86
C ASP A 118 -14.09 -13.68 -16.09
N MET A 119 -13.29 -13.63 -15.04
CA MET A 119 -11.90 -13.13 -15.14
C MET A 119 -11.10 -13.81 -16.24
N GLY A 120 -11.46 -15.07 -16.55
CA GLY A 120 -10.88 -15.86 -17.62
C GLY A 120 -11.17 -15.36 -19.04
N ASP A 121 -12.27 -14.65 -19.24
CA ASP A 121 -12.76 -14.22 -20.53
C ASP A 121 -12.53 -12.71 -20.79
N ILE A 122 -11.85 -12.01 -19.88
CA ILE A 122 -11.54 -10.58 -20.02
C ILE A 122 -10.42 -10.37 -21.04
N ASP A 123 -10.73 -9.66 -22.14
CA ASP A 123 -9.76 -9.14 -23.10
C ASP A 123 -9.14 -7.84 -22.54
N ILE A 124 -7.86 -7.91 -22.14
CA ILE A 124 -7.15 -6.77 -21.57
C ILE A 124 -6.98 -5.65 -22.60
N ALA A 125 -6.79 -6.01 -23.87
CA ALA A 125 -6.63 -5.01 -24.92
C ALA A 125 -7.92 -4.20 -25.10
N GLU A 126 -9.10 -4.84 -25.05
CA GLU A 126 -10.39 -4.18 -25.10
C GLU A 126 -10.61 -3.30 -23.86
N VAL A 127 -10.35 -3.81 -22.65
CA VAL A 127 -10.45 -3.03 -21.41
C VAL A 127 -9.57 -1.78 -21.46
N MET A 128 -8.33 -1.93 -21.92
CA MET A 128 -7.40 -0.80 -22.01
C MET A 128 -7.84 0.22 -23.05
N GLN A 129 -8.43 -0.23 -24.16
CA GLN A 129 -8.97 0.66 -25.19
C GLN A 129 -10.16 1.46 -24.67
N ASP A 130 -11.11 0.81 -23.99
CA ASP A 130 -12.27 1.46 -23.39
C ASP A 130 -11.85 2.46 -22.30
N LEU A 131 -10.88 2.08 -21.46
CA LEU A 131 -10.31 2.98 -20.45
C LEU A 131 -9.68 4.22 -21.09
N MET A 132 -8.94 4.05 -22.20
CA MET A 132 -8.36 5.18 -22.94
C MET A 132 -9.45 6.09 -23.52
N GLU A 133 -10.57 5.53 -23.98
CA GLU A 133 -11.70 6.30 -24.48
C GLU A 133 -12.37 7.12 -23.36
N VAL A 134 -12.65 6.49 -22.22
CA VAL A 134 -13.16 7.16 -21.00
C VAL A 134 -12.23 8.31 -20.58
N MET A 135 -10.93 8.07 -20.52
CA MET A 135 -9.95 9.11 -20.19
C MET A 135 -10.00 10.27 -21.19
N LYS A 136 -10.01 9.97 -22.48
CA LYS A 136 -10.06 10.97 -23.57
C LYS A 136 -11.32 11.83 -23.52
N GLU A 137 -12.49 11.22 -23.29
CA GLU A 137 -13.76 11.92 -23.17
C GLU A 137 -13.79 12.87 -21.97
N ASN A 138 -13.10 12.48 -20.88
CA ASN A 138 -12.95 13.27 -19.68
C ASN A 138 -11.76 14.26 -19.74
N LYS A 139 -11.17 14.46 -20.93
CA LYS A 139 -10.03 15.38 -21.15
C LYS A 139 -8.78 15.01 -20.34
N ILE A 140 -8.62 13.74 -20.07
CA ILE A 140 -7.48 13.15 -19.39
C ILE A 140 -6.59 12.50 -20.46
N SER A 141 -5.33 12.90 -20.55
CA SER A 141 -4.35 12.24 -21.41
C SER A 141 -3.62 11.17 -20.63
N MET A 142 -3.42 10.00 -21.26
CA MET A 142 -2.62 8.95 -20.68
C MET A 142 -1.13 9.27 -20.86
N PRO A 143 -0.31 9.24 -19.80
CA PRO A 143 1.13 9.44 -19.89
C PRO A 143 1.79 8.39 -20.81
N HIS A 144 2.92 8.77 -21.38
CA HIS A 144 3.64 7.90 -22.35
C HIS A 144 3.96 6.50 -21.79
N GLY A 145 4.39 6.42 -20.53
CA GLY A 145 4.70 5.12 -19.88
C GLY A 145 3.50 4.18 -19.81
N LEU A 146 2.30 4.71 -19.53
CA LEU A 146 1.06 3.92 -19.49
C LEU A 146 0.58 3.53 -20.88
N THR A 147 0.74 4.40 -21.87
CA THR A 147 0.44 4.06 -23.28
C THR A 147 1.33 2.92 -23.77
N MET A 148 2.62 2.94 -23.39
CA MET A 148 3.54 1.86 -23.68
C MET A 148 3.17 0.56 -22.95
N LEU A 149 2.68 0.66 -21.71
CA LEU A 149 2.18 -0.50 -20.97
C LEU A 149 0.96 -1.11 -21.64
N ALA A 150 -0.03 -0.30 -22.01
CA ALA A 150 -1.24 -0.77 -22.70
C ALA A 150 -0.89 -1.53 -23.98
N ARG A 151 0.04 -0.98 -24.79
CA ARG A 151 0.54 -1.64 -25.98
C ARG A 151 1.24 -2.97 -25.66
N GLY A 152 2.09 -2.97 -24.63
CA GLY A 152 2.81 -4.18 -24.23
C GLY A 152 1.86 -5.28 -23.74
N LEU A 153 0.82 -4.92 -22.97
CA LEU A 153 -0.21 -5.85 -22.52
C LEU A 153 -0.97 -6.47 -23.69
N ALA A 154 -1.43 -5.65 -24.65
CA ALA A 154 -2.13 -6.14 -25.85
C ALA A 154 -1.26 -7.10 -26.68
N ASN A 155 0.03 -6.77 -26.89
CA ASN A 155 0.95 -7.64 -27.59
C ASN A 155 1.20 -8.95 -26.83
N MET A 156 1.30 -8.90 -25.49
CA MET A 156 1.47 -10.08 -24.64
C MET A 156 0.26 -11.02 -24.76
N GLU A 157 -0.94 -10.45 -24.73
CA GLU A 157 -2.19 -11.22 -24.90
C GLU A 157 -2.21 -11.93 -26.25
N GLY A 158 -1.83 -11.25 -27.34
CA GLY A 158 -1.68 -11.87 -28.66
C GLY A 158 -0.68 -13.02 -28.67
N VAL A 159 0.45 -12.89 -27.97
CA VAL A 159 1.43 -13.98 -27.83
C VAL A 159 0.86 -15.17 -27.08
N LEU A 160 0.15 -14.92 -25.98
CA LEU A 160 -0.47 -15.97 -25.17
C LEU A 160 -1.57 -16.71 -25.95
N ALA A 161 -2.40 -15.98 -26.69
CA ALA A 161 -3.41 -16.58 -27.55
C ALA A 161 -2.81 -17.55 -28.58
N GLU A 162 -1.60 -17.26 -29.09
CA GLU A 162 -0.91 -18.13 -30.05
C GLU A 162 -0.27 -19.37 -29.37
N ILE A 163 0.42 -19.19 -28.25
CA ILE A 163 1.23 -20.27 -27.63
C ILE A 163 0.48 -21.06 -26.56
N SER A 164 -0.39 -20.41 -25.81
CA SER A 164 -1.06 -21.01 -24.66
C SER A 164 -2.38 -20.29 -24.31
N PRO A 165 -3.43 -20.49 -25.14
CA PRO A 165 -4.70 -19.79 -25.02
C PRO A 165 -5.46 -20.08 -23.71
N GLN A 166 -5.02 -21.07 -22.95
CA GLN A 166 -5.61 -21.41 -21.65
C GLN A 166 -5.06 -20.56 -20.50
N ILE A 167 -3.99 -19.80 -20.74
CA ILE A 167 -3.37 -18.98 -19.71
C ILE A 167 -4.03 -17.62 -19.67
N ASN A 168 -4.55 -17.27 -18.50
CA ASN A 168 -5.11 -15.97 -18.23
C ASN A 168 -4.07 -15.06 -17.56
N MET A 169 -3.73 -13.96 -18.24
CA MET A 169 -2.78 -12.98 -17.71
C MET A 169 -3.32 -12.25 -16.48
N VAL A 170 -4.65 -12.01 -16.43
CA VAL A 170 -5.30 -11.32 -15.30
C VAL A 170 -5.21 -12.15 -14.03
N GLU A 171 -5.46 -13.47 -14.12
CA GLU A 171 -5.37 -14.37 -12.97
C GLU A 171 -3.96 -14.44 -12.41
N ILE A 172 -2.95 -14.54 -13.27
CA ILE A 172 -1.54 -14.57 -12.85
C ILE A 172 -1.15 -13.23 -12.20
N ALA A 173 -1.58 -12.10 -12.80
CA ALA A 173 -1.35 -10.78 -12.26
C ALA A 173 -1.99 -10.62 -10.88
N ALA A 174 -3.25 -11.03 -10.74
CA ALA A 174 -3.98 -10.96 -9.47
C ALA A 174 -3.34 -11.85 -8.38
N ALA A 175 -2.94 -13.07 -8.72
CA ALA A 175 -2.25 -13.98 -7.82
C ALA A 175 -0.92 -13.39 -7.32
N ARG A 176 -0.11 -12.85 -8.25
CA ARG A 176 1.17 -12.22 -7.91
C ARG A 176 1.00 -10.95 -7.07
N MET A 177 0.01 -10.14 -7.39
CA MET A 177 -0.31 -8.96 -6.58
C MET A 177 -0.70 -9.36 -5.15
N LYS A 178 -1.52 -10.41 -4.99
CA LYS A 178 -1.90 -10.94 -3.67
C LYS A 178 -0.68 -11.44 -2.88
N GLU A 179 0.27 -12.12 -3.51
CA GLU A 179 1.54 -12.53 -2.88
C GLU A 179 2.41 -11.32 -2.51
N SER A 180 2.50 -10.32 -3.38
CA SER A 180 3.24 -9.08 -3.13
C SER A 180 2.67 -8.29 -1.95
N PHE A 181 1.35 -8.28 -1.75
CA PHE A 181 0.70 -7.69 -0.57
C PHE A 181 1.04 -8.45 0.73
N LEU A 182 1.33 -9.74 0.66
CA LEU A 182 1.63 -10.59 1.81
C LEU A 182 3.13 -10.62 2.18
N THR A 183 4.02 -10.13 1.31
CA THR A 183 5.47 -10.18 1.57
C THR A 183 5.95 -9.13 2.57
N LYS A 184 6.93 -9.57 3.40
CA LYS A 184 7.52 -8.84 4.54
C LYS A 184 8.02 -7.40 4.24
N GLU A 185 8.29 -7.06 2.98
CA GLU A 185 8.77 -5.72 2.60
C GLU A 185 7.66 -4.67 2.58
N GLN A 186 6.45 -5.05 2.26
CA GLN A 186 5.30 -4.14 2.33
C GLN A 186 4.91 -3.84 3.77
N TRP A 187 5.00 -4.81 4.68
CA TRP A 187 4.86 -4.58 6.13
C TRP A 187 5.85 -3.53 6.63
N LYS A 188 7.10 -3.55 6.15
CA LYS A 188 8.10 -2.50 6.48
C LYS A 188 7.74 -1.14 5.88
N LYS A 189 7.18 -1.10 4.67
CA LYS A 189 6.74 0.14 4.01
C LYS A 189 5.49 0.71 4.68
N GLU A 190 4.53 -0.12 5.03
CA GLU A 190 3.33 0.27 5.80
C GLU A 190 3.70 0.81 7.18
N ILE A 191 4.53 0.11 7.93
CA ILE A 191 5.04 0.59 9.23
C ILE A 191 5.76 1.92 9.07
N LYS A 192 6.57 2.12 8.02
CA LYS A 192 7.26 3.38 7.75
C LYS A 192 6.30 4.50 7.35
N ASN A 193 5.27 4.19 6.57
CA ASN A 193 4.23 5.14 6.18
C ASN A 193 3.32 5.50 7.36
N ASP A 194 2.97 4.54 8.18
CA ASP A 194 2.18 4.76 9.40
C ASP A 194 2.98 5.53 10.46
N ALA A 195 4.27 5.26 10.61
CA ALA A 195 5.16 6.07 11.43
C ALA A 195 5.24 7.53 10.91
N LYS A 196 5.27 7.72 9.59
CA LYS A 196 5.28 9.04 8.95
C LYS A 196 3.92 9.75 9.06
N ARG A 197 2.81 9.01 9.03
CA ARG A 197 1.46 9.53 9.33
C ARG A 197 1.32 9.90 10.80
N LEU A 198 1.80 9.04 11.69
CA LEU A 198 1.82 9.30 13.13
C LEU A 198 2.66 10.52 13.48
N TYR A 199 3.86 10.65 12.89
CA TYR A 199 4.72 11.84 13.06
C TYR A 199 4.03 13.13 12.60
N ARG A 200 3.34 13.11 11.43
CA ARG A 200 2.57 14.26 10.94
C ARG A 200 1.37 14.57 11.82
N SER A 201 0.71 13.55 12.38
CA SER A 201 -0.42 13.73 13.30
C SER A 201 0.05 14.27 14.66
N LEU A 202 1.19 13.83 15.15
CA LEU A 202 1.83 14.36 16.35
C LEU A 202 2.28 15.82 16.16
N HIS A 203 2.83 16.17 14.98
CA HIS A 203 3.20 17.55 14.67
C HIS A 203 1.98 18.47 14.62
N LYS A 204 0.88 18.03 14.01
CA LYS A 204 -0.40 18.76 14.05
C LYS A 204 -1.00 18.85 15.47
N ALA A 205 -0.77 17.84 16.30
CA ALA A 205 -1.21 17.86 17.71
C ALA A 205 -0.38 18.84 18.56
N MET A 206 0.88 19.10 18.20
CA MET A 206 1.71 20.11 18.86
C MET A 206 1.28 21.55 18.52
N ASP A 207 0.50 21.76 17.43
CA ASP A 207 -0.08 23.05 17.09
C ASP A 207 -1.39 23.36 17.87
N ILE A 208 -1.98 22.35 18.54
CA ILE A 208 -3.22 22.50 19.32
C ILE A 208 -3.07 23.52 20.46
N PRO A 209 -1.96 23.58 21.24
CA PRO A 209 -1.82 24.57 22.29
C PRO A 209 -1.78 26.01 21.77
N SER A 210 -1.15 26.25 20.61
CA SER A 210 -1.12 27.60 20.00
C SER A 210 -2.50 27.99 19.48
N LEU A 211 -3.22 27.09 18.81
CA LEU A 211 -4.61 27.29 18.39
C LEU A 211 -5.57 27.50 19.56
N ALA A 212 -5.37 26.77 20.67
CA ALA A 212 -6.14 26.98 21.89
C ALA A 212 -5.84 28.33 22.54
N ALA A 213 -4.58 28.78 22.54
CA ALA A 213 -4.18 30.09 23.01
C ALA A 213 -4.77 31.22 22.15
N ASP A 214 -4.79 31.05 20.82
CA ASP A 214 -5.39 32.00 19.89
C ASP A 214 -6.92 32.09 20.06
N ILE A 215 -7.60 30.98 20.30
CA ILE A 215 -9.04 30.94 20.62
C ILE A 215 -9.33 31.61 21.96
N LEU A 216 -8.50 31.38 22.99
CA LEU A 216 -8.64 32.02 24.29
C LEU A 216 -8.38 33.52 24.22
N GLN A 217 -7.37 33.98 23.44
CA GLN A 217 -7.13 35.42 23.23
C GLN A 217 -8.25 36.08 22.42
N GLY A 218 -8.81 35.38 21.43
CA GLY A 218 -9.98 35.83 20.68
C GLY A 218 -11.23 36.00 21.56
N HIS A 219 -11.40 35.09 22.53
CA HIS A 219 -12.51 35.14 23.49
C HIS A 219 -12.39 36.29 24.49
N MET A 220 -11.16 36.58 24.95
CA MET A 220 -10.88 37.72 25.84
C MET A 220 -11.12 39.08 25.13
N LYS A 221 -11.07 39.16 23.81
CA LYS A 221 -11.36 40.35 23.01
C LYS A 221 -12.82 40.49 22.59
N GLY A 222 -13.72 39.61 23.03
CA GLY A 222 -15.17 39.76 22.86
C GLY A 222 -15.70 39.56 21.41
N GLN A 223 -14.91 38.96 20.51
CA GLN A 223 -15.23 38.93 19.07
C GLN A 223 -15.70 37.58 18.50
N THR A 224 -15.86 36.53 19.29
CA THR A 224 -16.31 35.22 18.74
C THR A 224 -17.41 34.57 19.57
N ARG A 225 -18.58 34.42 18.93
CA ARG A 225 -19.59 33.44 19.37
C ARG A 225 -19.28 32.11 18.70
N VAL A 226 -18.65 31.17 19.42
CA VAL A 226 -18.48 29.79 18.96
C VAL A 226 -19.56 28.94 19.60
N ASN A 227 -20.51 28.47 18.82
CA ASN A 227 -21.39 27.37 19.21
C ASN A 227 -20.59 26.07 19.10
N LEU A 228 -20.07 25.57 20.22
CA LEU A 228 -19.44 24.26 20.32
C LEU A 228 -20.53 23.24 20.69
N ASP A 229 -21.12 22.61 19.68
CA ASP A 229 -21.84 21.35 19.89
C ASP A 229 -20.82 20.22 20.09
N LEU A 230 -20.39 20.03 21.34
CA LEU A 230 -19.56 18.91 21.77
C LEU A 230 -20.41 17.64 21.86
N HIS A 231 -20.68 17.02 20.70
CA HIS A 231 -21.02 15.59 20.70
C HIS A 231 -19.72 14.79 20.88
N THR A 232 -19.26 14.75 22.11
CA THR A 232 -18.15 13.85 22.50
C THR A 232 -18.72 12.43 22.48
N SER A 233 -18.41 11.65 21.44
CA SER A 233 -18.73 10.22 21.48
C SER A 233 -17.98 9.60 22.67
N ASP A 234 -18.68 8.80 23.47
CA ASP A 234 -18.14 8.09 24.64
C ASP A 234 -16.91 7.24 24.29
N GLU A 235 -16.77 6.85 23.02
CA GLU A 235 -15.60 6.15 22.46
C GLU A 235 -14.30 7.00 22.49
N LEU A 236 -14.37 8.29 22.11
CA LEU A 236 -13.21 9.17 22.07
C LEU A 236 -12.68 9.46 23.49
N SER A 237 -13.59 9.67 24.43
CA SER A 237 -13.25 9.88 25.84
C SER A 237 -12.63 8.62 26.45
N GLY A 238 -13.08 7.44 26.04
CA GLY A 238 -12.53 6.14 26.44
C GLY A 238 -11.12 5.90 25.89
N LEU A 239 -10.86 6.26 24.64
CA LEU A 239 -9.54 6.16 24.01
C LEU A 239 -8.54 7.13 24.65
N LEU A 240 -8.91 8.39 24.87
CA LEU A 240 -8.07 9.39 25.55
C LEU A 240 -7.70 8.95 26.97
N ARG A 241 -8.67 8.45 27.73
CA ARG A 241 -8.44 7.95 29.10
C ARG A 241 -7.50 6.74 29.13
N ARG A 242 -7.57 5.85 28.14
CA ARG A 242 -6.63 4.71 28.00
C ARG A 242 -5.23 5.18 27.62
N LEU A 243 -5.08 6.12 26.69
CA LEU A 243 -3.81 6.70 26.26
C LEU A 243 -3.10 7.41 27.41
N VAL A 244 -3.79 8.31 28.11
CA VAL A 244 -3.24 9.05 29.26
C VAL A 244 -2.78 8.08 30.34
N ARG A 245 -3.59 7.09 30.69
CA ARG A 245 -3.21 6.07 31.68
C ARG A 245 -1.95 5.30 31.29
N ASN A 246 -1.80 4.93 30.02
CA ASN A 246 -0.62 4.19 29.57
C ASN A 246 0.64 5.06 29.58
N ILE A 247 0.53 6.34 29.21
CA ILE A 247 1.65 7.29 29.27
C ILE A 247 2.08 7.50 30.73
N VAL A 248 1.14 7.72 31.63
CA VAL A 248 1.42 7.90 33.07
C VAL A 248 2.10 6.67 33.66
N MET A 249 1.62 5.45 33.30
CA MET A 249 2.27 4.21 33.76
C MET A 249 3.70 4.06 33.21
N GLY A 250 3.94 4.42 31.96
CA GLY A 250 5.28 4.43 31.37
C GLY A 250 6.23 5.40 32.09
N LEU A 251 5.76 6.59 32.42
CA LEU A 251 6.53 7.57 33.21
C LEU A 251 6.87 7.06 34.61
N TRP A 252 5.93 6.39 35.28
CA TRP A 252 6.19 5.78 36.59
C TRP A 252 7.25 4.69 36.54
N VAL A 253 7.20 3.80 35.52
CA VAL A 253 8.21 2.76 35.32
C VAL A 253 9.58 3.38 35.06
N MET A 254 9.66 4.41 34.21
CA MET A 254 10.91 5.11 33.92
C MET A 254 11.49 5.80 35.14
N ALA A 255 10.66 6.48 35.96
CA ALA A 255 11.07 7.11 37.21
C ALA A 255 11.62 6.08 38.21
N LEU A 256 10.95 4.91 38.35
CA LEU A 256 11.42 3.83 39.22
C LEU A 256 12.77 3.26 38.75
N LEU A 257 12.96 3.05 37.45
CA LEU A 257 14.22 2.54 36.91
C LEU A 257 15.37 3.51 37.11
N ILE A 258 15.15 4.81 36.82
CA ILE A 258 16.17 5.85 37.01
C ILE A 258 16.54 6.00 38.51
N SER A 259 15.53 6.10 39.38
CA SER A 259 15.74 6.22 40.82
C SER A 259 16.48 5.00 41.40
N SER A 260 16.08 3.79 40.98
CA SER A 260 16.73 2.55 41.39
C SER A 260 18.18 2.48 40.90
N SER A 261 18.44 2.92 39.68
CA SER A 261 19.80 3.00 39.12
C SER A 261 20.69 3.94 39.91
N ILE A 262 20.19 5.14 40.24
CA ILE A 262 20.92 6.11 41.08
C ILE A 262 21.18 5.55 42.48
N ILE A 263 20.19 4.91 43.10
CA ILE A 263 20.36 4.31 44.44
C ILE A 263 21.40 3.19 44.43
N CYS A 264 21.45 2.39 43.36
CA CYS A 264 22.43 1.32 43.21
C CYS A 264 23.88 1.81 43.08
N THR A 265 24.12 3.08 42.72
CA THR A 265 25.45 3.68 42.68
C THR A 265 25.87 4.21 44.07
N THR A 266 24.97 4.23 45.05
CA THR A 266 25.25 4.71 46.42
C THR A 266 25.71 3.59 47.34
N ASN A 267 26.36 3.95 48.44
CA ASN A 267 26.83 3.00 49.48
C ASN A 267 25.77 2.72 50.56
N MET A 268 24.46 2.84 50.27
CA MET A 268 23.41 2.65 51.27
C MET A 268 23.32 1.21 51.77
N GLN A 269 23.07 1.04 53.07
CA GLN A 269 22.76 -0.24 53.72
C GLN A 269 21.25 -0.32 54.04
N PRO A 270 20.61 -1.49 54.06
CA PRO A 270 21.16 -2.83 53.91
C PRO A 270 21.40 -3.23 52.43
N ARG A 271 22.38 -4.11 52.21
CA ARG A 271 22.70 -4.66 50.87
C ARG A 271 22.25 -6.09 50.76
N LEU A 272 21.54 -6.41 49.65
CA LEU A 272 21.21 -7.74 49.20
C LEU A 272 22.10 -8.08 48.00
N TRP A 273 22.92 -9.13 48.09
CA TRP A 273 23.83 -9.56 47.01
C TRP A 273 24.76 -8.47 46.46
N GLY A 274 25.20 -7.57 47.31
CA GLY A 274 26.11 -6.48 46.90
C GLY A 274 25.42 -5.22 46.36
N ILE A 275 24.10 -5.22 46.22
CA ILE A 275 23.28 -4.12 45.70
C ILE A 275 22.45 -3.54 46.89
N PRO A 276 22.25 -2.21 47.02
CA PRO A 276 21.36 -1.64 47.98
C PRO A 276 19.95 -2.20 47.88
N ALA A 277 19.38 -2.69 48.96
CA ALA A 277 18.08 -3.37 48.99
C ALA A 277 16.94 -2.49 48.43
N ILE A 278 17.00 -1.18 48.66
CA ILE A 278 16.02 -0.21 48.18
C ILE A 278 16.08 -0.11 46.65
N GLY A 279 17.28 -0.11 46.05
CA GLY A 279 17.44 -0.12 44.58
C GLY A 279 16.95 -1.42 43.94
N ALA A 280 17.27 -2.59 44.54
CA ALA A 280 16.76 -3.88 44.08
C ALA A 280 15.23 -3.95 44.13
N PHE A 281 14.61 -3.42 45.20
CA PHE A 281 13.15 -3.37 45.33
C PHE A 281 12.49 -2.50 44.26
N GLY A 282 13.10 -1.34 43.91
CA GLY A 282 12.58 -0.47 42.85
C GLY A 282 12.62 -1.13 41.46
N TYR A 283 13.67 -1.89 41.12
CA TYR A 283 13.72 -2.68 39.90
C TYR A 283 12.67 -3.78 39.88
N LEU A 284 12.44 -4.45 40.99
CA LEU A 284 11.45 -5.52 41.11
C LEU A 284 10.02 -4.96 40.96
N MET A 285 9.72 -3.81 41.53
CA MET A 285 8.45 -3.09 41.30
C MET A 285 8.26 -2.66 39.87
N ALA A 286 9.28 -2.08 39.22
CA ALA A 286 9.22 -1.70 37.81
C ALA A 286 8.93 -2.94 36.93
N PHE A 287 9.61 -4.05 37.17
CA PHE A 287 9.36 -5.30 36.45
C PHE A 287 7.95 -5.84 36.68
N ALA A 288 7.44 -5.80 37.91
CA ALA A 288 6.08 -6.24 38.22
C ALA A 288 5.00 -5.40 37.47
N ILE A 289 5.20 -4.07 37.40
CA ILE A 289 4.29 -3.17 36.67
C ILE A 289 4.31 -3.53 35.16
N VAL A 290 5.48 -3.71 34.55
CA VAL A 290 5.61 -4.09 33.13
C VAL A 290 4.94 -5.43 32.87
N MET A 291 5.17 -6.44 33.71
CA MET A 291 4.53 -7.75 33.60
C MET A 291 3.01 -7.67 33.73
N TYR A 292 2.51 -6.88 34.66
CA TYR A 292 1.06 -6.66 34.82
C TYR A 292 0.43 -6.05 33.56
N VAL A 293 1.07 -5.03 32.99
CA VAL A 293 0.61 -4.39 31.74
C VAL A 293 0.64 -5.37 30.58
N PHE A 294 1.70 -6.17 30.48
CA PHE A 294 1.88 -7.16 29.41
C PHE A 294 0.81 -8.28 29.48
N ILE A 295 0.59 -8.82 30.68
CA ILE A 295 -0.44 -9.84 30.91
C ILE A 295 -1.83 -9.28 30.56
N LYS A 296 -2.15 -8.08 31.05
CA LYS A 296 -3.41 -7.43 30.77
C LYS A 296 -3.61 -7.18 29.27
N HIS A 297 -2.55 -6.86 28.53
CA HIS A 297 -2.61 -6.67 27.08
C HIS A 297 -2.91 -7.96 26.33
N ILE A 298 -2.31 -9.08 26.75
CA ILE A 298 -2.56 -10.40 26.15
C ILE A 298 -4.00 -10.87 26.42
N PHE A 299 -4.49 -10.72 27.65
CA PHE A 299 -5.84 -11.15 28.03
C PHE A 299 -6.95 -10.20 27.59
N SER A 300 -6.64 -8.97 27.21
CA SER A 300 -7.62 -8.00 26.67
C SER A 300 -7.86 -8.14 25.16
N LYS A 301 -7.16 -9.06 24.49
CA LYS A 301 -7.33 -9.38 23.05
C LYS A 301 -8.18 -10.63 22.81
N LYS A 302 -8.77 -11.21 23.84
CA LYS A 302 -9.85 -12.18 23.79
C LYS A 302 -11.14 -11.46 24.18
#